data_3a45ee52e1b474a3ff9557b4772e1769
#
_entry.id   3a45ee52e1b474a3ff9557b4772e1769
#
_cell.length_a   1.000
_cell.length_b   1.000
_cell.length_c   1.000
_cell.angle_alpha   90.00
_cell.angle_beta   90.00
_cell.angle_gamma   90.00
#
_symmetry.space_group_name_H-M   'P 1'
#
loop_
_entity.id
_entity.type
_entity.pdbx_description
1 polymer ?
#
loop_
_entity_poly.entity_id
_entity_poly.type
_entity_poly.pdbx_seq_one_letter_code
_entity_poly.pdbx_strand_id
1 'polypeptide(L)'
;MKEIWKTYPKNTKYSVSNLGRVKNIKKNSILNGWIKGSGYINTYAGLIHRMVLETFVGDYPSDKPYTNHINGIKTDNRLENLEYTNHTLNAIHAHKTGLIKQSTPIEVYEYKTNKFIGKFYSISDASKKLKVNNIKKFFDGKVKQCKGFTFKRCIDPE
;
A
#
# COMPACT_ATOMS: atom_id res chain seq x y z
N MET A 1 -3.07 26.26 0.16
CA MET A 1 -4.02 25.99 -0.96
C MET A 1 -5.40 26.51 -0.56
N LYS A 2 -6.13 27.18 -1.47
CA LYS A 2 -7.51 27.64 -1.22
C LYS A 2 -8.45 26.45 -1.21
N GLU A 3 -9.39 26.39 -0.26
CA GLU A 3 -10.39 25.34 -0.21
C GLU A 3 -11.48 25.53 -1.27
N ILE A 4 -11.76 24.49 -2.02
CA ILE A 4 -12.77 24.44 -3.07
C ILE A 4 -13.76 23.34 -2.72
N TRP A 5 -15.05 23.66 -2.80
CA TRP A 5 -16.16 22.75 -2.56
C TRP A 5 -16.89 22.42 -3.85
N LYS A 6 -17.15 21.13 -4.09
CA LYS A 6 -18.00 20.67 -5.21
C LYS A 6 -19.05 19.71 -4.70
N THR A 7 -20.21 19.71 -5.34
CA THR A 7 -21.27 18.73 -5.06
C THR A 7 -20.79 17.33 -5.40
N TYR A 8 -21.03 16.37 -4.52
CA TYR A 8 -20.65 14.97 -4.75
C TYR A 8 -21.54 14.34 -5.83
N PRO A 9 -21.00 13.86 -6.95
CA PRO A 9 -21.80 13.46 -8.11
C PRO A 9 -22.71 12.26 -7.82
N LYS A 10 -22.29 11.34 -6.95
CA LYS A 10 -23.05 10.13 -6.62
C LYS A 10 -24.14 10.36 -5.54
N ASN A 11 -24.09 11.50 -4.84
CA ASN A 11 -25.12 11.88 -3.87
C ASN A 11 -25.10 13.39 -3.61
N THR A 12 -25.99 14.10 -4.30
CA THR A 12 -26.09 15.57 -4.28
C THR A 12 -26.49 16.17 -2.94
N LYS A 13 -26.81 15.36 -1.92
CA LYS A 13 -27.02 15.83 -0.54
C LYS A 13 -25.72 16.31 0.12
N TYR A 14 -24.57 15.96 -0.46
CA TYR A 14 -23.25 16.23 0.09
C TYR A 14 -22.40 17.08 -0.85
N SER A 15 -21.52 17.85 -0.25
CA SER A 15 -20.46 18.58 -0.91
C SER A 15 -19.11 18.13 -0.35
N VAL A 16 -18.10 18.02 -1.20
CA VAL A 16 -16.77 17.53 -0.86
C VAL A 16 -15.75 18.61 -1.17
N SER A 17 -14.78 18.81 -0.28
CA SER A 17 -13.69 19.76 -0.48
C SER A 17 -12.41 19.08 -0.98
N ASN A 18 -11.59 19.84 -1.72
CA ASN A 18 -10.25 19.43 -2.11
C ASN A 18 -9.29 19.23 -0.92
N LEU A 19 -9.68 19.66 0.28
CA LEU A 19 -8.93 19.44 1.52
C LEU A 19 -9.42 18.20 2.30
N GLY A 20 -10.27 17.34 1.72
CA GLY A 20 -10.73 16.11 2.34
C GLY A 20 -11.83 16.27 3.38
N ARG A 21 -12.63 17.31 3.29
CA ARG A 21 -13.80 17.52 4.15
C ARG A 21 -15.08 17.21 3.39
N VAL A 22 -16.10 16.73 4.09
CA VAL A 22 -17.44 16.44 3.54
C VAL A 22 -18.48 17.23 4.31
N LYS A 23 -19.42 17.85 3.61
CA LYS A 23 -20.47 18.69 4.19
C LYS A 23 -21.84 18.21 3.73
N ASN A 24 -22.81 18.18 4.65
CA ASN A 24 -24.21 18.06 4.30
C ASN A 24 -24.72 19.42 3.81
N ILE A 25 -25.20 19.49 2.57
CA ILE A 25 -25.58 20.74 1.93
C ILE A 25 -26.82 21.35 2.64
N LYS A 26 -27.87 20.55 2.89
CA LYS A 26 -29.10 21.02 3.53
C LYS A 26 -28.86 21.55 4.95
N LYS A 27 -28.03 20.84 5.74
CA LYS A 27 -27.72 21.21 7.12
C LYS A 27 -26.59 22.22 7.23
N ASN A 28 -25.89 22.51 6.14
CA ASN A 28 -24.71 23.36 6.08
C ASN A 28 -23.63 22.98 7.13
N SER A 29 -23.51 21.70 7.46
CA SER A 29 -22.62 21.19 8.51
C SER A 29 -21.60 20.21 7.97
N ILE A 30 -20.35 20.33 8.45
CA ILE A 30 -19.28 19.37 8.16
C ILE A 30 -19.62 18.03 8.84
N LEU A 31 -19.43 16.94 8.12
CA LEU A 31 -19.63 15.60 8.68
C LEU A 31 -18.40 15.22 9.52
N ASN A 32 -18.68 14.78 10.75
CA ASN A 32 -17.65 14.12 11.55
C ASN A 32 -17.33 12.75 10.92
N GLY A 33 -16.05 12.50 10.70
CA GLY A 33 -15.56 11.21 10.26
C GLY A 33 -15.07 10.37 11.43
N TRP A 34 -15.05 9.06 11.26
CA TRP A 34 -14.43 8.12 12.19
C TRP A 34 -13.45 7.21 11.46
N ILE A 35 -12.42 6.79 12.17
CA ILE A 35 -11.43 5.85 11.61
C ILE A 35 -12.01 4.45 11.63
N LYS A 36 -12.13 3.82 10.45
CA LYS A 36 -12.52 2.42 10.31
C LYS A 36 -11.33 1.50 10.64
N GLY A 37 -11.56 0.23 10.97
CA GLY A 37 -10.50 -0.74 11.31
C GLY A 37 -9.39 -0.89 10.27
N SER A 38 -9.66 -0.52 9.00
CA SER A 38 -8.67 -0.43 7.92
C SER A 38 -7.76 0.84 7.99
N GLY A 39 -8.01 1.77 8.93
CA GLY A 39 -7.27 3.01 9.11
C GLY A 39 -7.75 4.19 8.25
N TYR A 40 -8.79 4.02 7.43
CA TYR A 40 -9.36 5.10 6.60
C TYR A 40 -10.46 5.85 7.33
N ILE A 41 -10.61 7.15 7.01
CA ILE A 41 -11.70 7.96 7.54
C ILE A 41 -12.96 7.68 6.74
N ASN A 42 -14.00 7.26 7.46
CA ASN A 42 -15.35 7.05 6.93
C ASN A 42 -16.31 8.09 7.48
N THR A 43 -17.37 8.36 6.75
CA THR A 43 -18.52 9.18 7.16
C THR A 43 -19.81 8.44 6.84
N TYR A 44 -20.94 8.94 7.28
CA TYR A 44 -22.24 8.42 6.85
C TYR A 44 -22.49 8.54 5.33
N ALA A 45 -21.71 9.42 4.65
CA ALA A 45 -21.76 9.57 3.20
C ALA A 45 -20.84 8.60 2.45
N GLY A 46 -19.85 8.01 3.14
CA GLY A 46 -18.86 7.08 2.58
C GLY A 46 -17.43 7.39 2.98
N LEU A 47 -16.48 6.69 2.33
CA LEU A 47 -15.05 6.87 2.54
C LEU A 47 -14.58 8.19 1.90
N ILE A 48 -14.00 9.08 2.71
CA ILE A 48 -13.64 10.44 2.28
C ILE A 48 -12.68 10.43 1.09
N HIS A 49 -11.61 9.65 1.11
CA HIS A 49 -10.63 9.61 0.01
C HIS A 49 -11.26 9.25 -1.34
N ARG A 50 -12.25 8.34 -1.36
CA ARG A 50 -12.98 7.99 -2.59
C ARG A 50 -13.87 9.14 -3.04
N MET A 51 -14.61 9.73 -2.11
CA MET A 51 -15.48 10.86 -2.42
C MET A 51 -14.70 12.04 -2.99
N VAL A 52 -13.49 12.31 -2.50
CA VAL A 52 -12.62 13.36 -3.02
C VAL A 52 -12.23 13.08 -4.48
N LEU A 53 -11.68 11.90 -4.78
CA LEU A 53 -11.30 11.56 -6.15
C LEU A 53 -12.49 11.54 -7.10
N GLU A 54 -13.59 10.90 -6.71
CA GLU A 54 -14.81 10.84 -7.53
C GLU A 54 -15.40 12.23 -7.81
N THR A 55 -15.21 13.19 -6.89
CA THR A 55 -15.73 14.56 -7.05
C THR A 55 -14.83 15.43 -7.91
N PHE A 56 -13.52 15.30 -7.80
CA PHE A 56 -12.56 16.22 -8.42
C PHE A 56 -11.88 15.66 -9.67
N VAL A 57 -11.74 14.34 -9.77
CA VAL A 57 -11.10 13.64 -10.89
C VAL A 57 -12.13 12.90 -11.75
N GLY A 58 -13.20 12.41 -11.15
CA GLY A 58 -14.21 11.57 -11.80
C GLY A 58 -14.13 10.11 -11.34
N ASP A 59 -14.88 9.22 -12.01
CA ASP A 59 -14.86 7.80 -11.68
C ASP A 59 -13.49 7.17 -11.95
N TYR A 60 -13.18 6.12 -11.18
CA TYR A 60 -11.91 5.42 -11.35
C TYR A 60 -11.81 4.74 -12.73
N PRO A 61 -10.64 4.78 -13.37
CA PRO A 61 -10.37 3.99 -14.58
C PRO A 61 -10.48 2.50 -14.30
N SER A 62 -10.97 1.71 -15.27
CA SER A 62 -11.15 0.27 -15.12
C SER A 62 -9.88 -0.50 -14.75
N ASP A 63 -8.71 0.00 -15.17
CA ASP A 63 -7.39 -0.54 -14.87
C ASP A 63 -6.81 -0.06 -13.53
N LYS A 64 -7.44 0.93 -12.86
CA LYS A 64 -7.00 1.54 -11.58
C LYS A 64 -8.15 1.65 -10.56
N PRO A 65 -8.72 0.55 -10.10
CA PRO A 65 -9.94 0.55 -9.28
C PRO A 65 -9.71 0.90 -7.80
N TYR A 66 -8.48 1.23 -7.41
CA TYR A 66 -8.14 1.54 -6.02
C TYR A 66 -7.72 3.00 -5.85
N THR A 67 -7.91 3.52 -4.64
CA THR A 67 -7.39 4.81 -4.21
C THR A 67 -6.13 4.61 -3.39
N ASN A 68 -5.08 5.35 -3.69
CA ASN A 68 -3.82 5.40 -2.95
C ASN A 68 -3.63 6.76 -2.28
N HIS A 69 -3.01 6.75 -1.10
CA HIS A 69 -2.49 7.94 -0.44
C HIS A 69 -1.01 8.05 -0.75
N ILE A 70 -0.61 9.08 -1.49
CA ILE A 70 0.76 9.26 -2.02
C ILE A 70 1.80 9.30 -0.88
N ASN A 71 1.46 9.93 0.25
CA ASN A 71 2.34 9.98 1.43
C ASN A 71 2.17 8.78 2.40
N GLY A 72 1.32 7.82 2.07
CA GLY A 72 1.03 6.65 2.90
C GLY A 72 0.16 6.91 4.14
N ILE A 73 -0.25 8.15 4.40
CA ILE A 73 -1.06 8.53 5.56
C ILE A 73 -2.55 8.43 5.21
N LYS A 74 -3.20 7.36 5.65
CA LYS A 74 -4.60 7.02 5.31
C LYS A 74 -5.64 8.03 5.78
N THR A 75 -5.27 8.96 6.64
CA THR A 75 -6.13 10.03 7.16
C THR A 75 -5.94 11.37 6.44
N ASP A 76 -4.91 11.51 5.61
CA ASP A 76 -4.64 12.70 4.82
C ASP A 76 -5.38 12.63 3.48
N ASN A 77 -6.65 13.07 3.48
CA ASN A 77 -7.55 12.97 2.34
C ASN A 77 -7.53 14.21 1.42
N ARG A 78 -6.49 15.03 1.47
CA ARG A 78 -6.32 16.14 0.52
C ARG A 78 -6.20 15.61 -0.90
N LEU A 79 -6.83 16.28 -1.87
CA LEU A 79 -6.84 15.87 -3.27
C LEU A 79 -5.41 15.66 -3.83
N GLU A 80 -4.48 16.55 -3.49
CA GLU A 80 -3.08 16.49 -3.95
C GLU A 80 -2.32 15.23 -3.44
N ASN A 81 -2.85 14.60 -2.38
CA ASN A 81 -2.28 13.39 -1.78
C ASN A 81 -2.98 12.10 -2.23
N LEU A 82 -3.93 12.19 -3.15
CA LEU A 82 -4.76 11.06 -3.59
C LEU A 82 -4.57 10.77 -5.07
N GLU A 83 -4.52 9.50 -5.42
CA GLU A 83 -4.47 9.04 -6.82
C GLU A 83 -5.26 7.74 -7.01
N TYR A 84 -5.70 7.49 -8.24
CA TYR A 84 -6.19 6.17 -8.63
C TYR A 84 -5.02 5.24 -8.96
N THR A 85 -5.10 4.00 -8.50
CA THR A 85 -4.02 3.02 -8.61
C THR A 85 -4.56 1.61 -8.85
N ASN A 86 -3.66 0.69 -9.18
CA ASN A 86 -3.92 -0.75 -9.21
C ASN A 86 -3.00 -1.52 -8.24
N HIS A 87 -3.19 -2.81 -8.11
CA HIS A 87 -2.40 -3.64 -7.19
C HIS A 87 -0.89 -3.54 -7.43
N THR A 88 -0.46 -3.52 -8.70
CA THR A 88 0.97 -3.47 -9.06
C THR A 88 1.59 -2.13 -8.67
N LEU A 89 0.95 -1.03 -9.06
CA LEU A 89 1.43 0.32 -8.73
C LEU A 89 1.41 0.57 -7.22
N ASN A 90 0.36 0.10 -6.53
CA ASN A 90 0.26 0.24 -5.08
C ASN A 90 1.35 -0.56 -4.34
N ALA A 91 1.69 -1.76 -4.82
CA ALA A 91 2.80 -2.54 -4.28
C ALA A 91 4.15 -1.84 -4.50
N ILE A 92 4.40 -1.31 -5.70
CA ILE A 92 5.62 -0.54 -6.00
C ILE A 92 5.70 0.70 -5.10
N HIS A 93 4.60 1.43 -4.94
CA HIS A 93 4.53 2.60 -4.07
C HIS A 93 4.84 2.24 -2.61
N ALA A 94 4.22 1.18 -2.08
CA ALA A 94 4.44 0.71 -0.72
C ALA A 94 5.91 0.28 -0.46
N HIS A 95 6.60 -0.26 -1.47
CA HIS A 95 8.03 -0.53 -1.41
C HIS A 95 8.87 0.75 -1.40
N LYS A 96 8.59 1.70 -2.30
CA LYS A 96 9.34 2.96 -2.40
C LYS A 96 9.20 3.84 -1.16
N THR A 97 8.04 3.83 -0.52
CA THR A 97 7.74 4.66 0.65
C THR A 97 8.07 3.98 1.98
N GLY A 98 8.61 2.75 1.96
CA GLY A 98 8.95 2.00 3.19
C GLY A 98 7.73 1.56 4.01
N LEU A 99 6.51 1.71 3.49
CA LEU A 99 5.27 1.27 4.15
C LEU A 99 5.20 -0.25 4.32
N ILE A 100 5.87 -1.00 3.46
CA ILE A 100 6.16 -2.40 3.65
C ILE A 100 7.59 -2.47 4.19
N LYS A 101 7.79 -3.06 5.37
CA LYS A 101 9.14 -3.42 5.83
C LYS A 101 9.81 -4.16 4.68
N GLN A 102 10.87 -3.58 4.13
CA GLN A 102 11.60 -4.18 3.03
C GLN A 102 11.85 -5.64 3.38
N SER A 103 11.31 -6.52 2.55
CA SER A 103 11.71 -7.91 2.60
C SER A 103 13.19 -7.91 2.23
N THR A 104 14.04 -8.16 3.22
CA THR A 104 15.50 -8.17 3.02
C THR A 104 15.82 -9.12 1.88
N PRO A 105 16.43 -8.64 0.79
CA PRO A 105 16.85 -9.52 -0.29
C PRO A 105 17.80 -10.59 0.24
N ILE A 106 17.73 -11.76 -0.31
CA ILE A 106 18.61 -12.87 0.07
C ILE A 106 19.38 -13.41 -1.13
N GLU A 107 20.60 -13.78 -0.89
CA GLU A 107 21.42 -14.56 -1.81
C GLU A 107 21.31 -16.04 -1.44
N VAL A 108 21.29 -16.88 -2.45
CA VAL A 108 21.18 -18.33 -2.30
C VAL A 108 22.40 -19.01 -2.88
N TYR A 109 22.92 -19.96 -2.15
CA TYR A 109 24.10 -20.75 -2.52
C TYR A 109 23.78 -22.24 -2.39
N GLU A 110 24.39 -23.05 -3.23
CA GLU A 110 24.38 -24.52 -3.08
C GLU A 110 25.18 -24.93 -1.85
N TYR A 111 24.61 -25.73 -0.97
CA TYR A 111 25.21 -26.07 0.33
C TYR A 111 26.57 -26.79 0.22
N LYS A 112 26.71 -27.75 -0.72
CA LYS A 112 27.91 -28.55 -0.84
C LYS A 112 29.10 -27.83 -1.52
N THR A 113 28.79 -27.06 -2.56
CA THR A 113 29.79 -26.43 -3.43
C THR A 113 30.02 -24.97 -3.14
N ASN A 114 29.13 -24.37 -2.33
CA ASN A 114 29.02 -22.90 -2.09
C ASN A 114 28.85 -22.09 -3.38
N LYS A 115 28.37 -22.75 -4.47
CA LYS A 115 28.12 -22.09 -5.74
C LYS A 115 26.95 -21.11 -5.59
N PHE A 116 27.11 -19.87 -6.06
CA PHE A 116 26.06 -18.87 -6.10
C PHE A 116 24.96 -19.30 -7.08
N ILE A 117 23.71 -19.33 -6.62
CA ILE A 117 22.53 -19.71 -7.39
C ILE A 117 21.78 -18.46 -7.88
N GLY A 118 21.66 -17.43 -7.05
CA GLY A 118 20.98 -16.21 -7.42
C GLY A 118 20.62 -15.32 -6.25
N LYS A 119 20.16 -14.11 -6.59
CA LYS A 119 19.63 -13.11 -5.66
C LYS A 119 18.11 -13.08 -5.78
N PHE A 120 17.42 -13.12 -4.65
CA PHE A 120 15.96 -13.12 -4.55
C PHE A 120 15.50 -11.95 -3.71
N TYR A 121 14.37 -11.33 -4.10
CA TYR A 121 13.84 -10.13 -3.42
C TYR A 121 13.39 -10.39 -1.98
N SER A 122 13.07 -11.64 -1.63
CA SER A 122 12.61 -12.02 -0.30
C SER A 122 12.75 -13.53 -0.06
N ILE A 123 12.64 -13.92 1.21
CA ILE A 123 12.49 -15.33 1.62
C ILE A 123 11.32 -16.00 0.88
N SER A 124 10.18 -15.30 0.75
CA SER A 124 9.01 -15.82 0.06
C SER A 124 9.22 -16.01 -1.44
N ASP A 125 9.95 -15.09 -2.10
CA ASP A 125 10.28 -15.19 -3.52
C ASP A 125 11.21 -16.39 -3.76
N ALA A 126 12.27 -16.53 -2.97
CA ALA A 126 13.18 -17.67 -3.01
C ALA A 126 12.45 -19.01 -2.75
N SER A 127 11.57 -19.03 -1.74
CA SER A 127 10.79 -20.23 -1.38
C SER A 127 9.91 -20.70 -2.54
N LYS A 128 9.24 -19.78 -3.22
CA LYS A 128 8.38 -20.10 -4.38
C LYS A 128 9.21 -20.59 -5.58
N LYS A 129 10.25 -19.84 -5.97
CA LYS A 129 11.05 -20.14 -7.18
C LYS A 129 11.87 -21.41 -7.04
N LEU A 130 12.46 -21.65 -5.87
CA LEU A 130 13.30 -22.83 -5.61
C LEU A 130 12.49 -24.02 -5.05
N LYS A 131 11.19 -23.84 -4.77
CA LYS A 131 10.31 -24.84 -4.11
C LYS A 131 10.91 -25.34 -2.79
N VAL A 132 11.49 -24.42 -2.01
CA VAL A 132 12.14 -24.67 -0.73
C VAL A 132 11.31 -24.11 0.41
N ASN A 133 11.01 -24.95 1.40
CA ASN A 133 10.29 -24.54 2.61
C ASN A 133 11.27 -24.29 3.76
N ASN A 134 10.79 -23.61 4.81
CA ASN A 134 11.52 -23.42 6.07
C ASN A 134 12.79 -22.56 6.00
N ILE A 135 12.98 -21.71 4.98
CA ILE A 135 14.13 -20.81 4.87
C ILE A 135 14.24 -19.91 6.13
N LYS A 136 13.12 -19.54 6.76
CA LYS A 136 13.12 -18.80 8.03
C LYS A 136 13.84 -19.58 9.14
N LYS A 137 13.68 -20.90 9.23
CA LYS A 137 14.38 -21.75 10.22
C LYS A 137 15.89 -21.75 10.02
N PHE A 138 16.37 -21.59 8.79
CA PHE A 138 17.80 -21.41 8.52
C PHE A 138 18.31 -20.10 9.14
N PHE A 139 17.63 -18.98 8.92
CA PHE A 139 18.01 -17.70 9.52
C PHE A 139 17.85 -17.66 11.04
N ASP A 140 16.95 -18.48 11.60
CA ASP A 140 16.78 -18.66 13.05
C ASP A 140 17.85 -19.63 13.64
N GLY A 141 18.80 -20.12 12.85
CA GLY A 141 19.86 -21.06 13.29
C GLY A 141 19.38 -22.49 13.58
N LYS A 142 18.11 -22.80 13.27
CA LYS A 142 17.51 -24.11 13.59
C LYS A 142 17.87 -25.24 12.62
N VAL A 143 18.35 -24.89 11.43
CA VAL A 143 18.81 -25.84 10.41
C VAL A 143 20.02 -25.30 9.68
N LYS A 144 20.94 -26.20 9.27
CA LYS A 144 22.19 -25.84 8.58
C LYS A 144 21.99 -25.58 7.08
N GLN A 145 20.90 -26.06 6.51
CA GLN A 145 20.56 -25.91 5.09
C GLN A 145 19.08 -26.24 4.86
N CYS A 146 18.53 -25.80 3.73
CA CYS A 146 17.17 -26.17 3.29
C CYS A 146 17.23 -26.74 1.87
N LYS A 147 16.92 -28.01 1.71
CA LYS A 147 16.96 -28.73 0.41
C LYS A 147 18.25 -28.53 -0.40
N GLY A 148 19.42 -28.57 0.26
CA GLY A 148 20.71 -28.40 -0.41
C GLY A 148 21.13 -26.94 -0.67
N PHE A 149 20.41 -25.96 -0.09
CA PHE A 149 20.73 -24.54 -0.20
C PHE A 149 21.06 -23.89 1.14
N THR A 150 21.95 -22.91 1.10
CA THR A 150 22.23 -21.95 2.16
C THR A 150 21.85 -20.55 1.71
N PHE A 151 21.66 -19.63 2.67
CA PHE A 151 21.10 -18.32 2.42
C PHE A 151 21.90 -17.25 3.15
N LYS A 152 22.05 -16.08 2.51
CA LYS A 152 22.67 -14.90 3.10
C LYS A 152 21.72 -13.71 2.94
N ARG A 153 21.53 -12.91 3.98
CA ARG A 153 20.79 -11.63 3.84
C ARG A 153 21.69 -10.64 3.13
N CYS A 154 21.16 -9.98 2.10
CA CYS A 154 21.80 -8.80 1.54
C CYS A 154 21.51 -7.65 2.51
N ILE A 155 22.49 -7.26 3.29
CA ILE A 155 22.46 -6.00 4.05
C ILE A 155 23.03 -4.98 3.07
N ASP A 156 22.21 -4.02 2.61
CA ASP A 156 22.75 -2.87 1.87
C ASP A 156 23.67 -2.14 2.87
N PRO A 157 24.93 -1.85 2.54
CA PRO A 157 25.72 -0.95 3.36
C PRO A 157 25.03 0.41 3.37
N GLU A 158 24.87 0.98 4.56
CA GLU A 158 24.40 2.35 4.79
C GLU A 158 25.20 3.37 3.99
#